data_8883bedbc9b9dd48f2b30ff8921af4c6
#
_entry.id   8883bedbc9b9dd48f2b30ff8921af4c6
#
_cell.length_a   1.000
_cell.length_b   1.000
_cell.length_c   1.000
_cell.angle_alpha   90.00
_cell.angle_beta   90.00
_cell.angle_gamma   90.00
#
_symmetry.space_group_name_H-M   'P 1'
#
loop_
_entity.id
_entity.type
_entity.pdbx_description
1 polymer ?
#
loop_
_entity_poly.entity_id
_entity_poly.type
_entity_poly.pdbx_seq_one_letter_code
_entity_poly.pdbx_strand_id
1 'polypeptide(L)'
;MNIKIGVVCGSFHRSEVERMLEWSTDEADRQGIEIEDVIWVPGAMEVPLALDRLLSRDDIEGAACLGIIEKGQTQHGLAMGHAVIKSIIELQIVHEKPIGLGIIGPGAAPEHIGPRLEPHARAAVGAVVAMSE
;
A
#
# COMPACT_ATOMS: atom_id res chain seq x y z
N MET A 1 -20.27 -2.13 -12.01
CA MET A 1 -19.64 -3.24 -11.28
C MET A 1 -18.80 -2.70 -10.14
N ASN A 2 -19.04 -3.17 -8.95
CA ASN A 2 -18.27 -2.70 -7.78
C ASN A 2 -16.98 -3.48 -7.64
N ILE A 3 -15.88 -2.80 -7.85
CA ILE A 3 -14.56 -3.38 -7.59
C ILE A 3 -14.31 -3.29 -6.09
N LYS A 4 -13.97 -4.43 -5.48
CA LYS A 4 -13.65 -4.48 -4.04
C LYS A 4 -12.18 -4.71 -3.85
N ILE A 5 -11.56 -3.88 -3.03
CA ILE A 5 -10.13 -3.98 -2.75
C ILE A 5 -9.87 -4.06 -1.25
N GLY A 6 -8.70 -4.56 -0.90
CA GLY A 6 -8.20 -4.48 0.47
C GLY A 6 -7.12 -3.40 0.57
N VAL A 7 -6.90 -2.92 1.78
CA VAL A 7 -5.80 -1.99 2.07
C VAL A 7 -4.98 -2.55 3.22
N VAL A 8 -3.67 -2.61 3.02
CA VAL A 8 -2.72 -3.02 4.07
C VAL A 8 -1.97 -1.79 4.54
N CYS A 9 -1.98 -1.54 5.83
CA CYS A 9 -1.35 -0.38 6.43
C CYS A 9 -0.26 -0.81 7.40
N GLY A 10 0.94 -0.27 7.25
CA GLY A 10 2.02 -0.47 8.20
C GLY A 10 1.87 0.46 9.39
N SER A 11 2.05 -0.07 10.61
CA SER A 11 1.86 0.70 11.84
C SER A 11 3.06 1.57 12.21
N PHE A 12 4.19 1.40 11.56
CA PHE A 12 5.32 2.28 11.76
C PHE A 12 4.94 3.66 11.22
N HIS A 13 5.08 4.71 12.02
CA HIS A 13 4.54 6.05 11.73
C HIS A 13 3.00 6.02 11.60
N ARG A 14 2.35 5.42 12.59
CA ARG A 14 0.91 5.15 12.51
C ARG A 14 0.05 6.37 12.21
N SER A 15 0.30 7.51 12.87
CA SER A 15 -0.53 8.69 12.66
C SER A 15 -0.46 9.20 11.22
N GLU A 16 0.71 9.14 10.60
CA GLU A 16 0.88 9.52 9.20
C GLU A 16 0.17 8.53 8.28
N VAL A 17 0.28 7.23 8.56
CA VAL A 17 -0.38 6.21 7.74
C VAL A 17 -1.89 6.27 7.89
N GLU A 18 -2.41 6.63 9.06
CA GLU A 18 -3.85 6.85 9.23
C GLU A 18 -4.35 7.98 8.32
N ARG A 19 -3.56 9.04 8.16
CA ARG A 19 -3.89 10.11 7.23
C ARG A 19 -3.86 9.60 5.78
N MET A 20 -2.89 8.77 5.43
CA MET A 20 -2.84 8.15 4.11
C MET A 20 -4.09 7.31 3.86
N LEU A 21 -4.52 6.55 4.85
CA LEU A 21 -5.74 5.74 4.73
C LEU A 21 -6.98 6.61 4.45
N GLU A 22 -7.08 7.76 5.11
CA GLU A 22 -8.19 8.69 4.85
C GLU A 22 -8.18 9.18 3.41
N TRP A 23 -7.02 9.54 2.88
CA TRP A 23 -6.91 9.98 1.49
C TRP A 23 -7.16 8.86 0.49
N SER A 24 -6.69 7.63 0.80
CA SER A 24 -6.98 6.46 -0.04
C SER A 24 -8.48 6.16 -0.06
N THR A 25 -9.14 6.29 1.10
CA THR A 25 -10.58 6.08 1.20
C THR A 25 -11.35 7.13 0.38
N ASP A 26 -10.92 8.39 0.47
CA ASP A 26 -11.53 9.44 -0.33
C ASP A 26 -11.33 9.19 -1.83
N GLU A 27 -10.15 8.77 -2.23
CA GLU A 27 -9.87 8.48 -3.63
C GLU A 27 -10.69 7.29 -4.13
N ALA A 28 -10.85 6.26 -3.30
CA ALA A 28 -11.69 5.10 -3.63
C ALA A 28 -13.14 5.55 -3.87
N ASP A 29 -13.67 6.42 -3.00
CA ASP A 29 -15.01 6.97 -3.19
C ASP A 29 -15.13 7.74 -4.49
N ARG A 30 -14.13 8.57 -4.80
CA ARG A 30 -14.11 9.36 -6.04
C ARG A 30 -14.05 8.48 -7.29
N GLN A 31 -13.35 7.36 -7.21
CA GLN A 31 -13.18 6.43 -8.34
C GLN A 31 -14.28 5.37 -8.41
N GLY A 32 -15.18 5.33 -7.43
CA GLY A 32 -16.29 4.39 -7.42
C GLY A 32 -15.90 2.96 -7.08
N ILE A 33 -14.81 2.77 -6.34
CA ILE A 33 -14.43 1.43 -5.85
C ILE A 33 -14.66 1.34 -4.35
N GLU A 34 -14.77 0.10 -3.86
CA GLU A 34 -15.09 -0.18 -2.46
C GLU A 34 -13.89 -0.76 -1.73
N ILE A 35 -13.56 -0.18 -0.57
CA ILE A 35 -12.56 -0.77 0.32
C ILE A 35 -13.30 -1.74 1.22
N GLU A 36 -13.11 -3.04 0.96
CA GLU A 36 -13.82 -4.11 1.67
C GLU A 36 -13.17 -4.41 3.03
N ASP A 37 -11.85 -4.26 3.11
CA ASP A 37 -11.11 -4.64 4.32
C ASP A 37 -9.86 -3.79 4.47
N VAL A 38 -9.52 -3.45 5.71
CA VAL A 38 -8.31 -2.73 6.05
C VAL A 38 -7.54 -3.55 7.09
N ILE A 39 -6.30 -3.88 6.78
CA ILE A 39 -5.46 -4.70 7.66
C ILE A 39 -4.25 -3.89 8.09
N TRP A 40 -4.10 -3.74 9.40
CA TRP A 40 -2.91 -3.12 9.97
C TRP A 40 -1.87 -4.17 10.30
N VAL A 41 -0.62 -3.92 9.91
CA VAL A 41 0.51 -4.82 10.17
C VAL A 41 1.60 -4.03 10.87
N PRO A 42 2.51 -4.72 11.61
CA PRO A 42 3.54 -4.01 12.39
C PRO A 42 4.47 -3.14 11.55
N GLY A 43 4.88 -3.60 10.39
CA GLY A 43 5.80 -2.84 9.54
C GLY A 43 5.83 -3.37 8.12
N ALA A 44 6.76 -2.86 7.32
CA ALA A 44 6.86 -3.19 5.91
C ALA A 44 7.12 -4.68 5.66
N MET A 45 7.86 -5.33 6.55
CA MET A 45 8.18 -6.76 6.41
C MET A 45 6.95 -7.66 6.42
N GLU A 46 5.87 -7.21 7.04
CA GLU A 46 4.63 -7.99 7.17
C GLU A 46 3.62 -7.68 6.07
N VAL A 47 3.88 -6.66 5.27
CA VAL A 47 2.98 -6.25 4.19
C VAL A 47 2.80 -7.35 3.15
N PRO A 48 3.85 -8.00 2.64
CA PRO A 48 3.65 -9.02 1.61
C PRO A 48 2.75 -10.18 2.05
N LEU A 49 2.89 -10.67 3.27
CA LEU A 49 2.05 -11.77 3.75
C LEU A 49 0.58 -11.34 3.84
N ALA A 50 0.31 -10.14 4.35
CA ALA A 50 -1.04 -9.62 4.44
C ALA A 50 -1.65 -9.44 3.04
N LEU A 51 -0.86 -8.95 2.08
CA LEU A 51 -1.31 -8.82 0.70
C LEU A 51 -1.62 -10.17 0.07
N ASP A 52 -0.76 -11.17 0.30
CA ASP A 52 -0.98 -12.51 -0.21
C ASP A 52 -2.31 -13.09 0.30
N ARG A 53 -2.58 -12.89 1.58
CA ARG A 53 -3.84 -13.35 2.19
C ARG A 53 -5.06 -12.65 1.61
N LEU A 54 -4.98 -11.35 1.40
CA LEU A 54 -6.05 -10.58 0.78
C LEU A 54 -6.31 -11.02 -0.65
N LEU A 55 -5.25 -11.12 -1.45
CA LEU A 55 -5.38 -11.43 -2.87
C LEU A 55 -5.81 -12.87 -3.11
N SER A 56 -5.64 -13.75 -2.12
CA SER A 56 -6.13 -15.13 -2.19
C SER A 56 -7.65 -15.23 -2.01
N ARG A 57 -8.30 -14.14 -1.60
CA ARG A 57 -9.75 -14.14 -1.39
C ARG A 57 -10.47 -13.88 -2.72
N ASP A 58 -11.57 -14.61 -2.92
CA ASP A 58 -12.37 -14.45 -4.14
C ASP A 58 -13.11 -13.12 -4.21
N ASP A 59 -13.38 -12.50 -3.04
CA ASP A 59 -14.12 -11.24 -2.98
C ASP A 59 -13.22 -10.01 -3.16
N ILE A 60 -11.89 -10.18 -3.21
CA ILE A 60 -10.93 -9.09 -3.33
C ILE A 60 -10.31 -9.09 -4.73
N GLU A 61 -10.44 -7.99 -5.45
CA GLU A 61 -9.96 -7.89 -6.83
C GLU A 61 -8.63 -7.17 -6.96
N GLY A 62 -8.17 -6.55 -5.89
CA GLY A 62 -6.89 -5.86 -5.85
C GLY A 62 -6.64 -5.33 -4.45
N ALA A 63 -5.51 -4.68 -4.25
CA ALA A 63 -5.15 -4.15 -2.94
C ALA A 63 -4.29 -2.90 -3.08
N ALA A 64 -4.32 -2.07 -2.05
CA ALA A 64 -3.36 -0.97 -1.90
C ALA A 64 -2.57 -1.23 -0.63
N CYS A 65 -1.31 -0.80 -0.62
CA CYS A 65 -0.50 -0.87 0.59
C CYS A 65 0.05 0.51 0.92
N LEU A 66 -0.06 0.87 2.19
CA LEU A 66 0.33 2.18 2.70
C LEU A 66 1.34 1.99 3.83
N GLY A 67 2.35 2.82 3.85
CA GLY A 67 3.37 2.73 4.88
C GLY A 67 4.51 3.68 4.61
N ILE A 68 5.48 3.69 5.51
CA ILE A 68 6.65 4.56 5.43
C ILE A 68 7.88 3.74 5.77
N ILE A 69 8.86 3.72 4.87
CA ILE A 69 10.18 3.16 5.13
C ILE A 69 11.14 4.34 5.21
N GLU A 70 11.36 4.81 6.42
CA GLU A 70 12.17 5.97 6.66
C GLU A 70 13.66 5.68 6.44
N LYS A 71 14.40 6.67 5.97
CA LYS A 71 15.84 6.57 5.86
C LYS A 71 16.45 6.57 7.27
N GLY A 72 17.07 5.46 7.65
CA GLY A 72 17.78 5.35 8.92
C GLY A 72 19.25 5.68 8.77
N GLN A 73 20.02 5.39 9.83
CA GLN A 73 21.47 5.60 9.84
C GLN A 73 22.23 4.48 9.15
N THR A 74 21.56 3.38 8.82
CA THR A 74 22.14 2.23 8.16
C THR A 74 21.39 1.96 6.86
N GLN A 75 21.88 0.98 6.09
CA GLN A 75 21.21 0.57 4.86
C GLN A 75 20.11 -0.48 5.09
N HIS A 76 19.75 -0.76 6.35
CA HIS A 76 18.74 -1.75 6.68
C HIS A 76 17.39 -1.43 6.01
N GLY A 77 16.92 -0.19 6.14
CA GLY A 77 15.66 0.22 5.51
C GLY A 77 15.70 0.15 3.99
N LEU A 78 16.83 0.47 3.39
CA LEU A 78 17.00 0.38 1.95
C LEU A 78 16.91 -1.07 1.47
N ALA A 79 17.64 -1.98 2.13
CA ALA A 79 17.63 -3.40 1.78
C ALA A 79 16.24 -4.00 1.96
N MET A 80 15.59 -3.70 3.10
CA MET A 80 14.23 -4.17 3.37
C MET A 80 13.24 -3.64 2.33
N GLY A 81 13.34 -2.35 1.99
CA GLY A 81 12.46 -1.73 1.03
C GLY A 81 12.57 -2.37 -0.35
N HIS A 82 13.77 -2.65 -0.81
CA HIS A 82 13.97 -3.33 -2.09
C HIS A 82 13.33 -4.72 -2.09
N ALA A 83 13.52 -5.49 -1.02
CA ALA A 83 12.96 -6.82 -0.90
C ALA A 83 11.43 -6.79 -0.86
N VAL A 84 10.86 -5.87 -0.10
CA VAL A 84 9.40 -5.72 0.02
C VAL A 84 8.78 -5.33 -1.32
N ILE A 85 9.36 -4.36 -2.01
CA ILE A 85 8.85 -3.90 -3.31
C ILE A 85 8.92 -5.04 -4.33
N LYS A 86 10.01 -5.80 -4.33
CA LYS A 86 10.11 -6.95 -5.23
C LYS A 86 9.01 -7.98 -4.95
N SER A 87 8.76 -8.28 -3.67
CA SER A 87 7.69 -9.21 -3.29
C SER A 87 6.32 -8.72 -3.73
N ILE A 88 6.06 -7.42 -3.61
CA ILE A 88 4.79 -6.83 -4.04
C ILE A 88 4.59 -7.00 -5.54
N ILE A 89 5.63 -6.76 -6.33
CA ILE A 89 5.56 -6.94 -7.78
C ILE A 89 5.26 -8.41 -8.11
N GLU A 90 5.94 -9.35 -7.45
CA GLU A 90 5.74 -10.78 -7.68
C GLU A 90 4.32 -11.22 -7.31
N LEU A 91 3.77 -10.69 -6.22
CA LEU A 91 2.41 -11.01 -5.80
C LEU A 91 1.36 -10.59 -6.83
N GLN A 92 1.54 -9.44 -7.46
CA GLN A 92 0.65 -8.99 -8.54
C GLN A 92 0.63 -9.99 -9.69
N ILE A 93 1.80 -10.47 -10.05
CA ILE A 93 1.95 -11.40 -11.18
C ILE A 93 1.34 -12.76 -10.83
N VAL A 94 1.62 -13.26 -9.62
CA VAL A 94 1.14 -14.58 -9.18
C VAL A 94 -0.38 -14.60 -9.06
N HIS A 95 -0.96 -13.57 -8.47
CA HIS A 95 -2.41 -13.51 -8.25
C HIS A 95 -3.17 -12.94 -9.45
N GLU A 96 -2.48 -12.32 -10.40
CA GLU A 96 -3.07 -11.59 -11.51
C GLU A 96 -4.09 -10.56 -11.00
N LYS A 97 -3.71 -9.87 -9.92
CA LYS A 97 -4.51 -8.83 -9.29
C LYS A 97 -3.61 -7.63 -8.99
N PRO A 98 -4.08 -6.40 -9.26
CA PRO A 98 -3.24 -5.23 -9.05
C PRO A 98 -3.00 -4.90 -7.58
N ILE A 99 -1.80 -4.41 -7.29
CA ILE A 99 -1.48 -3.85 -5.99
C ILE A 99 -0.99 -2.42 -6.22
N GLY A 100 -1.64 -1.46 -5.59
CA GLY A 100 -1.20 -0.07 -5.62
C GLY A 100 -0.16 0.18 -4.53
N LEU A 101 1.01 0.68 -4.92
CA LEU A 101 2.10 0.96 -3.99
C LEU A 101 1.98 2.39 -3.46
N GLY A 102 1.60 2.50 -2.18
CA GLY A 102 1.56 3.77 -1.47
C GLY A 102 2.61 3.89 -0.38
N ILE A 103 3.55 2.95 -0.33
CA ILE A 103 4.64 3.00 0.64
C ILE A 103 5.62 4.09 0.24
N ILE A 104 5.92 4.99 1.17
CA ILE A 104 6.88 6.07 0.98
C ILE A 104 8.26 5.56 1.37
N GLY A 105 9.24 5.72 0.49
CA GLY A 105 10.58 5.19 0.68
C GLY A 105 10.77 3.88 -0.08
N PRO A 106 11.91 3.22 0.12
CA PRO A 106 12.97 3.52 1.08
C PRO A 106 13.72 4.80 0.78
N GLY A 107 14.45 5.30 1.77
CA GLY A 107 15.30 6.47 1.60
C GLY A 107 14.64 7.81 1.88
N ALA A 108 13.42 7.80 2.41
CA ALA A 108 12.71 9.03 2.76
C ALA A 108 13.28 9.62 4.05
N ALA A 109 13.80 10.85 3.97
CA ALA A 109 14.16 11.63 5.15
C ALA A 109 12.88 12.20 5.78
N PRO A 110 12.92 12.59 7.08
CA PRO A 110 11.70 13.09 7.74
C PRO A 110 10.98 14.21 6.97
N GLU A 111 11.70 15.13 6.37
CA GLU A 111 11.12 16.25 5.63
C GLU A 111 10.45 15.82 4.31
N HIS A 112 10.73 14.61 3.85
CA HIS A 112 10.14 14.08 2.61
C HIS A 112 8.79 13.40 2.85
N ILE A 113 8.49 13.06 4.10
CA ILE A 113 7.32 12.22 4.41
C ILE A 113 6.02 13.01 4.24
N GLY A 114 5.89 14.14 4.95
CA GLY A 114 4.65 14.91 4.92
C GLY A 114 4.13 15.26 3.54
N PRO A 115 4.97 15.84 2.65
CA PRO A 115 4.51 16.22 1.31
C PRO A 115 4.07 15.04 0.44
N ARG A 116 4.45 13.81 0.79
CA ARG A 116 4.17 12.62 -0.01
C ARG A 116 2.98 11.81 0.49
N LEU A 117 2.46 12.12 1.67
CA LEU A 117 1.36 11.33 2.25
C LEU A 117 0.15 11.26 1.32
N GLU A 118 -0.37 12.40 0.93
CA GLU A 118 -1.55 12.44 0.08
C GLU A 118 -1.30 11.92 -1.33
N PRO A 119 -0.26 12.38 -2.06
CA PRO A 119 -0.03 11.91 -3.43
C PRO A 119 0.17 10.39 -3.51
N HIS A 120 0.95 9.82 -2.60
CA HIS A 120 1.19 8.36 -2.60
C HIS A 120 -0.07 7.59 -2.28
N ALA A 121 -0.85 8.07 -1.30
CA ALA A 121 -2.08 7.40 -0.90
C ALA A 121 -3.10 7.37 -2.04
N ARG A 122 -3.27 8.49 -2.73
CA ARG A 122 -4.21 8.57 -3.86
C ARG A 122 -3.72 7.79 -5.07
N ALA A 123 -2.41 7.84 -5.35
CA ALA A 123 -1.83 7.14 -6.49
C ALA A 123 -1.93 5.62 -6.32
N ALA A 124 -1.84 5.11 -5.09
CA ALA A 124 -1.99 3.68 -4.83
C ALA A 124 -3.37 3.19 -5.31
N VAL A 125 -4.42 3.91 -4.94
CA VAL A 125 -5.79 3.57 -5.39
C VAL A 125 -5.90 3.74 -6.90
N GLY A 126 -5.35 4.82 -7.45
CA GLY A 126 -5.36 5.07 -8.89
C GLY A 126 -4.74 3.95 -9.70
N ALA A 127 -3.65 3.38 -9.22
CA ALA A 127 -2.98 2.27 -9.89
C ALA A 127 -3.88 1.03 -9.94
N VAL A 128 -4.56 0.74 -8.84
CA VAL A 128 -5.48 -0.40 -8.79
C VAL A 128 -6.62 -0.21 -9.78
N VAL A 129 -7.21 0.98 -9.82
CA VAL A 129 -8.29 1.27 -10.76
C VAL A 129 -7.82 1.11 -12.21
N ALA A 130 -6.65 1.66 -12.52
CA ALA A 130 -6.10 1.61 -13.88
C ALA A 130 -5.87 0.19 -14.36
N MET A 131 -5.56 -0.74 -13.45
CA MET A 131 -5.22 -2.11 -13.80
C MET A 131 -6.37 -3.09 -13.58
N SER A 132 -7.55 -2.61 -13.21
CA SER A 132 -8.70 -3.47 -12.85
C SER A 132 -9.63 -3.73 -14.05
N GLU A 133 -9.17 -3.55 -15.22
CA GLU A 133 -9.97 -3.76 -16.43
C GLU A 133 -10.24 -5.21 -16.73
#